data_47fca68491df02e6181cad04cb6d6585
#
_entry.id   47fca68491df02e6181cad04cb6d6585
#
_cell.length_a   1.000
_cell.length_b   1.000
_cell.length_c   1.000
_cell.angle_alpha   90.00
_cell.angle_beta   90.00
_cell.angle_gamma   90.00
#
_symmetry.space_group_name_H-M   'P 1'
#
loop_
_entity.id
_entity.type
_entity.pdbx_description
1 polymer ?
#
loop_
_entity_poly.entity_id
_entity_poly.type
_entity_poly.pdbx_seq_one_letter_code
_entity_poly.pdbx_strand_id
1 'polypeptide(L)'
;QWNCSFSNFGWTPTVGESYNFREMRPIYAREWVVILTNYAYMMTTPEYKYVMANFKKVMGGDLYDNEKVPFTAEKYQSEMERFKAKKNFVLGQTSPAYGGLGGGATWGITDWNFYGHYASFSGWESITHEFMHCMDYGHNSNMTYAAKTPEGVNVGWTEFIWQLHIWLSKKGDLPYTDRNLLGFHKPENAQYRDCDIMQIFQDDAVLQKNIDSFYKKSRLVKYFTENPLKDNKK
;
A
#
# COMPACT_ATOMS: atom_id res chain seq x y z
N GLN A 1 -12.69 3.33 11.51
CA GLN A 1 -12.84 1.86 11.50
C GLN A 1 -13.22 1.41 10.09
N TRP A 2 -12.48 0.46 9.53
CA TRP A 2 -12.84 -0.20 8.29
C TRP A 2 -13.49 -1.54 8.59
N ASN A 3 -14.61 -1.80 7.94
CA ASN A 3 -15.26 -3.10 7.95
C ASN A 3 -14.95 -3.78 6.62
N CYS A 4 -14.42 -4.98 6.67
CA CYS A 4 -14.00 -5.72 5.51
C CYS A 4 -14.75 -7.05 5.42
N SER A 5 -15.24 -7.37 4.24
CA SER A 5 -15.72 -8.69 3.87
C SER A 5 -14.88 -9.25 2.74
N PHE A 6 -14.73 -10.56 2.69
CA PHE A 6 -14.05 -11.22 1.59
C PHE A 6 -15.08 -11.64 0.57
N SER A 7 -14.83 -11.30 -0.67
CA SER A 7 -15.68 -11.77 -1.75
C SER A 7 -15.21 -13.11 -2.25
N ASN A 8 -16.17 -13.99 -2.37
CA ASN A 8 -16.02 -15.26 -3.08
C ASN A 8 -16.27 -14.99 -4.57
N PHE A 9 -15.53 -14.07 -5.15
CA PHE A 9 -15.60 -13.81 -6.58
C PHE A 9 -15.11 -15.06 -7.31
N GLY A 10 -16.03 -15.90 -7.74
CA GLY A 10 -15.68 -17.02 -8.60
C GLY A 10 -14.92 -16.51 -9.83
N TRP A 11 -13.83 -17.17 -10.15
CA TRP A 11 -13.12 -16.88 -11.39
C TRP A 11 -13.94 -17.44 -12.55
N THR A 12 -14.79 -16.63 -13.10
CA THR A 12 -15.43 -16.91 -14.39
C THR A 12 -14.80 -15.97 -15.42
N PRO A 13 -13.89 -16.46 -16.28
CA PRO A 13 -13.46 -15.68 -17.42
C PRO A 13 -14.68 -15.52 -18.35
N THR A 14 -15.35 -14.39 -18.26
CA THR A 14 -16.38 -14.02 -19.23
C THR A 14 -15.69 -13.31 -20.40
N VAL A 15 -15.93 -13.81 -21.58
CA VAL A 15 -15.37 -13.19 -22.79
C VAL A 15 -15.86 -11.75 -22.87
N GLY A 16 -14.93 -10.79 -22.82
CA GLY A 16 -15.22 -9.35 -22.91
C GLY A 16 -15.25 -8.62 -21.57
N GLU A 17 -15.12 -9.29 -20.42
CA GLU A 17 -14.96 -8.60 -19.15
C GLU A 17 -13.51 -8.16 -18.92
N SER A 18 -13.36 -6.91 -18.45
CA SER A 18 -12.05 -6.30 -18.20
C SER A 18 -11.37 -6.85 -16.95
N TYR A 19 -12.12 -7.48 -16.03
CA TYR A 19 -11.64 -7.89 -14.72
C TYR A 19 -12.10 -9.30 -14.38
N ASN A 20 -11.11 -10.13 -14.01
CA ASN A 20 -11.37 -11.48 -13.55
C ASN A 20 -11.03 -11.56 -12.06
N PHE A 21 -12.04 -11.80 -11.25
CA PHE A 21 -11.85 -12.16 -9.85
C PHE A 21 -11.76 -13.66 -9.68
N ARG A 22 -10.95 -14.07 -8.73
CA ARG A 22 -10.79 -15.46 -8.34
C ARG A 22 -11.43 -15.71 -6.99
N GLU A 23 -11.75 -16.98 -6.71
CA GLU A 23 -12.13 -17.38 -5.38
C GLU A 23 -11.02 -17.03 -4.37
N MET A 24 -11.40 -16.34 -3.29
CA MET A 24 -10.47 -15.97 -2.24
C MET A 24 -10.10 -17.19 -1.41
N ARG A 25 -8.84 -17.59 -1.48
CA ARG A 25 -8.32 -18.66 -0.63
C ARG A 25 -8.04 -18.16 0.79
N PRO A 26 -8.17 -19.03 1.83
CA PRO A 26 -7.96 -18.63 3.23
C PRO A 26 -6.60 -17.99 3.50
N ILE A 27 -5.54 -18.41 2.80
CA ILE A 27 -4.20 -17.86 2.98
C ILE A 27 -4.13 -16.40 2.52
N TYR A 28 -4.80 -16.04 1.42
CA TYR A 28 -4.87 -14.67 0.92
C TYR A 28 -5.75 -13.79 1.79
N ALA A 29 -6.84 -14.34 2.31
CA ALA A 29 -7.70 -13.61 3.26
C ALA A 29 -6.93 -13.24 4.53
N ARG A 30 -6.10 -14.12 5.06
CA ARG A 30 -5.21 -13.82 6.21
C ARG A 30 -4.20 -12.74 5.87
N GLU A 31 -3.61 -12.81 4.67
CA GLU A 31 -2.63 -11.82 4.23
C GLU A 31 -3.27 -10.44 4.06
N TRP A 32 -4.52 -10.39 3.56
CA TRP A 32 -5.31 -9.17 3.55
C TRP A 32 -5.47 -8.56 4.94
N VAL A 33 -5.73 -9.37 5.96
CA VAL A 33 -5.84 -8.86 7.35
C VAL A 33 -4.55 -8.19 7.78
N VAL A 34 -3.39 -8.79 7.49
CA VAL A 34 -2.07 -8.19 7.80
C VAL A 34 -1.89 -6.86 7.08
N ILE A 35 -2.13 -6.83 5.77
CA ILE A 35 -1.97 -5.65 4.93
C ILE A 35 -2.85 -4.50 5.44
N LEU A 36 -4.14 -4.77 5.63
CA LEU A 36 -5.09 -3.73 6.04
C LEU A 36 -4.85 -3.25 7.46
N THR A 37 -4.44 -4.14 8.37
CA THR A 37 -4.10 -3.76 9.73
C THR A 37 -2.91 -2.81 9.74
N ASN A 38 -1.84 -3.14 9.03
CA ASN A 38 -0.68 -2.28 8.90
C ASN A 38 -1.03 -0.95 8.20
N TYR A 39 -1.79 -1.01 7.11
CA TYR A 39 -2.16 0.17 6.35
C TYR A 39 -3.03 1.14 7.17
N ALA A 40 -4.08 0.63 7.81
CA ALA A 40 -4.93 1.44 8.68
C ALA A 40 -4.14 2.03 9.86
N TYR A 41 -3.24 1.24 10.46
CA TYR A 41 -2.37 1.70 11.53
C TYR A 41 -1.47 2.85 11.10
N MET A 42 -0.83 2.74 9.94
CA MET A 42 0.05 3.80 9.43
C MET A 42 -0.65 5.15 9.39
N MET A 43 -1.92 5.20 9.01
CA MET A 43 -2.71 6.44 8.95
C MET A 43 -3.09 7.00 10.34
N THR A 44 -2.80 6.29 11.41
CA THR A 44 -3.00 6.79 12.79
C THR A 44 -1.73 7.36 13.42
N THR A 45 -0.58 7.15 12.79
CA THR A 45 0.72 7.52 13.36
C THR A 45 0.97 9.03 13.38
N PRO A 46 1.80 9.51 14.31
CA PRO A 46 2.23 10.91 14.32
C PRO A 46 2.97 11.31 13.03
N GLU A 47 3.76 10.40 12.49
CA GLU A 47 4.49 10.60 11.23
C GLU A 47 3.54 10.85 10.06
N TYR A 48 2.49 10.04 9.94
CA TYR A 48 1.46 10.24 8.91
C TYR A 48 0.82 11.63 9.02
N LYS A 49 0.36 12.00 10.21
CA LYS A 49 -0.24 13.32 10.46
C LYS A 49 0.71 14.46 10.12
N TYR A 50 1.97 14.32 10.54
CA TYR A 50 2.99 15.33 10.27
C TYR A 50 3.23 15.49 8.76
N VAL A 51 3.38 14.40 8.02
CA VAL A 51 3.61 14.45 6.58
C VAL A 51 2.41 15.05 5.87
N MET A 52 1.18 14.65 6.21
CA MET A 52 -0.02 15.24 5.60
C MET A 52 -0.13 16.75 5.81
N ALA A 53 0.35 17.26 6.93
CA ALA A 53 0.42 18.72 7.21
C ALA A 53 1.63 19.41 6.55
N ASN A 54 2.65 18.66 6.11
CA ASN A 54 3.91 19.19 5.60
C ASN A 54 4.39 18.43 4.35
N PHE A 55 3.46 18.00 3.51
CA PHE A 55 3.71 16.99 2.48
C PHE A 55 4.84 17.40 1.54
N LYS A 56 4.75 18.58 0.92
CA LYS A 56 5.77 19.10 0.01
C LYS A 56 7.16 19.18 0.65
N LYS A 57 7.22 19.61 1.90
CA LYS A 57 8.49 19.73 2.65
C LYS A 57 9.16 18.38 2.83
N VAL A 58 8.38 17.33 3.16
CA VAL A 58 8.92 15.99 3.42
C VAL A 58 9.14 15.22 2.12
N MET A 59 8.16 15.23 1.22
CA MET A 59 8.16 14.38 0.02
C MET A 59 8.75 15.05 -1.23
N GLY A 60 8.91 16.37 -1.23
CA GLY A 60 9.55 17.11 -2.31
C GLY A 60 8.60 17.63 -3.40
N GLY A 61 7.31 17.51 -3.23
CA GLY A 61 6.27 18.04 -4.12
C GLY A 61 4.90 17.80 -3.53
N ASP A 62 3.86 18.34 -4.16
CA ASP A 62 2.49 18.22 -3.68
C ASP A 62 1.75 17.01 -4.28
N LEU A 63 0.77 16.50 -3.55
CA LEU A 63 -0.29 15.68 -4.11
C LEU A 63 -1.23 16.56 -4.94
N TYR A 64 -1.87 15.97 -5.95
CA TYR A 64 -2.84 16.65 -6.78
C TYR A 64 -4.01 15.71 -7.14
N ASP A 65 -5.15 16.30 -7.45
CA ASP A 65 -6.38 15.60 -7.78
C ASP A 65 -6.43 15.10 -9.25
N ASN A 66 -7.61 14.67 -9.68
CA ASN A 66 -7.85 14.16 -11.04
C ASN A 66 -7.71 15.24 -12.13
N GLU A 67 -7.91 16.49 -11.80
CA GLU A 67 -7.73 17.67 -12.64
C GLU A 67 -6.30 18.23 -12.57
N LYS A 68 -5.40 17.54 -11.89
CA LYS A 68 -4.01 17.94 -11.63
C LYS A 68 -3.88 19.23 -10.81
N VAL A 69 -4.92 19.57 -10.03
CA VAL A 69 -4.87 20.70 -9.10
C VAL A 69 -4.12 20.28 -7.84
N PRO A 70 -3.04 20.97 -7.46
CA PRO A 70 -2.30 20.67 -6.24
C PRO A 70 -3.18 20.78 -5.00
N PHE A 71 -2.97 19.88 -4.03
CA PHE A 71 -3.71 19.94 -2.78
C PHE A 71 -3.36 21.20 -1.99
N THR A 72 -4.41 21.86 -1.47
CA THR A 72 -4.26 22.88 -0.45
C THR A 72 -4.12 22.25 0.93
N ALA A 73 -3.75 23.03 1.94
CA ALA A 73 -3.67 22.55 3.32
C ALA A 73 -5.02 22.00 3.81
N GLU A 74 -6.13 22.63 3.44
CA GLU A 74 -7.48 22.17 3.75
C GLU A 74 -7.80 20.85 3.07
N LYS A 75 -7.34 20.65 1.82
CA LYS A 75 -7.52 19.40 1.09
C LYS A 75 -6.74 18.26 1.74
N TYR A 76 -5.48 18.47 2.11
CA TYR A 76 -4.71 17.49 2.86
C TYR A 76 -5.42 17.07 4.15
N GLN A 77 -5.94 18.03 4.92
CA GLN A 77 -6.66 17.76 6.16
C GLN A 77 -7.96 16.98 5.92
N SER A 78 -8.76 17.39 4.95
CA SER A 78 -10.03 16.71 4.62
C SER A 78 -9.83 15.29 4.13
N GLU A 79 -8.80 15.05 3.28
CA GLU A 79 -8.47 13.70 2.81
C GLU A 79 -7.94 12.81 3.95
N MET A 80 -7.13 13.37 4.84
CA MET A 80 -6.66 12.63 6.02
C MET A 80 -7.83 12.09 6.84
N GLU A 81 -8.88 12.90 7.07
CA GLU A 81 -10.07 12.46 7.79
C GLU A 81 -10.93 11.50 6.95
N ARG A 82 -11.07 11.76 5.64
CA ARG A 82 -11.84 10.91 4.73
C ARG A 82 -11.25 9.49 4.62
N PHE A 83 -9.93 9.36 4.58
CA PHE A 83 -9.27 8.04 4.49
C PHE A 83 -9.42 7.21 5.76
N LYS A 84 -9.47 7.86 6.93
CA LYS A 84 -9.68 7.20 8.22
C LYS A 84 -11.15 6.94 8.56
N ALA A 85 -12.08 7.57 7.87
CA ALA A 85 -13.49 7.44 8.14
C ALA A 85 -13.97 5.99 8.04
N LYS A 86 -15.07 5.69 8.70
CA LYS A 86 -15.71 4.36 8.63
C LYS A 86 -16.01 4.01 7.17
N LYS A 87 -15.54 2.84 6.74
CA LYS A 87 -15.72 2.31 5.39
C LYS A 87 -16.05 0.83 5.42
N ASN A 88 -16.75 0.41 4.39
CA ASN A 88 -17.00 -1.00 4.13
C ASN A 88 -16.27 -1.37 2.84
N PHE A 89 -15.36 -2.36 2.91
CA PHE A 89 -14.65 -2.87 1.75
C PHE A 89 -15.04 -4.31 1.47
N VAL A 90 -15.16 -4.62 0.19
CA VAL A 90 -15.25 -5.98 -0.32
C VAL A 90 -13.90 -6.31 -0.94
N LEU A 91 -13.16 -7.18 -0.26
CA LEU A 91 -11.80 -7.54 -0.64
C LEU A 91 -11.81 -8.74 -1.57
N GLY A 92 -11.01 -8.67 -2.63
CA GLY A 92 -10.94 -9.70 -3.65
C GLY A 92 -9.50 -10.07 -4.02
N GLN A 93 -9.38 -11.21 -4.70
CA GLN A 93 -8.17 -11.63 -5.39
C GLN A 93 -8.42 -11.52 -6.89
N THR A 94 -7.58 -10.76 -7.60
CA THR A 94 -7.66 -10.68 -9.07
C THR A 94 -6.90 -11.82 -9.72
N SER A 95 -7.21 -12.11 -10.98
CA SER A 95 -6.43 -13.04 -11.78
C SER A 95 -5.02 -12.49 -12.03
N PRO A 96 -4.03 -13.36 -12.34
CA PRO A 96 -2.65 -12.92 -12.61
C PRO A 96 -2.49 -11.95 -13.78
N ALA A 97 -3.50 -11.82 -14.63
CA ALA A 97 -3.49 -10.87 -15.75
C ALA A 97 -3.64 -9.40 -15.32
N TYR A 98 -4.08 -9.15 -14.09
CA TYR A 98 -4.35 -7.81 -13.56
C TYR A 98 -3.64 -7.62 -12.23
N GLY A 99 -2.91 -6.51 -12.09
CA GLY A 99 -2.20 -6.17 -10.83
C GLY A 99 -3.14 -5.95 -9.66
N GLY A 100 -4.30 -5.38 -9.92
CA GLY A 100 -5.35 -5.13 -8.94
C GLY A 100 -6.60 -4.53 -9.56
N LEU A 101 -7.58 -4.25 -8.71
CA LEU A 101 -8.80 -3.53 -9.03
C LEU A 101 -9.30 -2.77 -7.81
N GLY A 102 -9.53 -1.48 -7.96
CA GLY A 102 -10.13 -0.62 -6.93
C GLY A 102 -11.28 0.21 -7.50
N GLY A 103 -12.27 0.46 -6.68
CA GLY A 103 -13.38 1.35 -7.02
C GLY A 103 -14.59 1.14 -6.10
N GLY A 104 -15.21 2.23 -5.68
CA GLY A 104 -16.31 2.16 -4.71
C GLY A 104 -15.88 1.40 -3.44
N ALA A 105 -16.56 0.30 -3.13
CA ALA A 105 -16.22 -0.56 -2.01
C ALA A 105 -15.30 -1.74 -2.38
N THR A 106 -15.07 -1.99 -3.67
CA THR A 106 -14.29 -3.16 -4.13
C THR A 106 -12.79 -2.85 -4.13
N TRP A 107 -12.03 -3.74 -3.51
CA TRP A 107 -10.57 -3.64 -3.46
C TRP A 107 -9.95 -5.02 -3.66
N GLY A 108 -9.39 -5.24 -4.83
CA GLY A 108 -8.78 -6.52 -5.22
C GLY A 108 -7.31 -6.34 -5.58
N ILE A 109 -6.52 -7.36 -5.30
CA ILE A 109 -5.12 -7.45 -5.73
C ILE A 109 -4.80 -8.84 -6.26
N THR A 110 -3.79 -8.94 -7.10
CA THR A 110 -3.31 -10.24 -7.57
C THR A 110 -2.45 -10.94 -6.52
N ASP A 111 -2.28 -12.24 -6.66
CA ASP A 111 -1.57 -13.08 -5.69
C ASP A 111 -0.12 -12.65 -5.43
N TRP A 112 0.64 -12.26 -6.44
CA TRP A 112 2.03 -11.85 -6.23
C TRP A 112 2.16 -10.53 -5.45
N ASN A 113 1.14 -9.68 -5.41
CA ASN A 113 1.11 -8.48 -4.58
C ASN A 113 1.00 -8.80 -3.09
N PHE A 114 0.38 -9.93 -2.73
CA PHE A 114 0.37 -10.40 -1.35
C PHE A 114 1.78 -10.73 -0.83
N TYR A 115 2.69 -11.10 -1.71
CA TYR A 115 4.07 -11.31 -1.33
C TYR A 115 4.85 -10.01 -1.24
N GLY A 116 4.65 -9.15 -2.23
CA GLY A 116 5.45 -7.95 -2.42
C GLY A 116 5.31 -6.93 -1.31
N HIS A 117 4.20 -6.94 -0.59
CA HIS A 117 3.89 -5.88 0.35
C HIS A 117 4.90 -5.71 1.51
N TYR A 118 5.71 -6.70 1.82
CA TYR A 118 6.73 -6.58 2.88
C TYR A 118 7.99 -5.86 2.42
N ALA A 119 8.44 -6.12 1.21
CA ALA A 119 9.78 -5.75 0.80
C ALA A 119 9.88 -5.25 -0.64
N SER A 120 8.78 -5.09 -1.32
CA SER A 120 8.70 -4.62 -2.69
C SER A 120 7.84 -3.38 -2.80
N PHE A 121 8.42 -2.34 -3.41
CA PHE A 121 7.66 -1.13 -3.72
C PHE A 121 6.46 -1.44 -4.62
N SER A 122 6.62 -2.28 -5.63
CA SER A 122 5.54 -2.59 -6.57
C SER A 122 4.34 -3.28 -5.91
N GLY A 123 4.56 -4.11 -4.89
CA GLY A 123 3.48 -4.70 -4.11
C GLY A 123 2.68 -3.63 -3.35
N TRP A 124 3.36 -2.74 -2.65
CA TRP A 124 2.71 -1.63 -1.96
C TRP A 124 2.10 -0.61 -2.92
N GLU A 125 2.75 -0.35 -4.04
CA GLU A 125 2.22 0.52 -5.08
C GLU A 125 0.85 0.02 -5.55
N SER A 126 0.74 -1.26 -5.91
CA SER A 126 -0.54 -1.83 -6.36
C SER A 126 -1.61 -1.78 -5.28
N ILE A 127 -1.28 -2.17 -4.04
CA ILE A 127 -2.23 -2.17 -2.91
C ILE A 127 -2.76 -0.75 -2.65
N THR A 128 -1.88 0.22 -2.54
CA THR A 128 -2.26 1.60 -2.22
C THR A 128 -2.86 2.34 -3.40
N HIS A 129 -2.48 1.99 -4.62
CA HIS A 129 -3.09 2.46 -5.86
C HIS A 129 -4.58 2.11 -5.92
N GLU A 130 -4.92 0.84 -5.67
CA GLU A 130 -6.32 0.40 -5.70
C GLU A 130 -7.14 1.02 -4.58
N PHE A 131 -6.55 1.26 -3.41
CA PHE A 131 -7.20 2.04 -2.36
C PHE A 131 -7.58 3.44 -2.83
N MET A 132 -6.71 4.09 -3.60
CA MET A 132 -7.00 5.42 -4.12
C MET A 132 -8.14 5.42 -5.14
N HIS A 133 -8.30 4.35 -5.92
CA HIS A 133 -9.52 4.19 -6.73
C HIS A 133 -10.78 4.06 -5.88
N CYS A 134 -10.71 3.39 -4.72
CA CYS A 134 -11.80 3.38 -3.74
C CYS A 134 -12.09 4.77 -3.14
N MET A 135 -11.14 5.68 -3.24
CA MET A 135 -11.24 7.09 -2.82
C MET A 135 -11.52 8.05 -3.98
N ASP A 136 -12.00 7.56 -5.11
CA ASP A 136 -12.40 8.30 -6.29
C ASP A 136 -11.25 9.00 -7.05
N TYR A 137 -10.00 8.56 -6.85
CA TYR A 137 -8.86 9.03 -7.63
C TYR A 137 -8.64 8.18 -8.88
N GLY A 138 -8.50 8.85 -10.02
CA GLY A 138 -8.17 8.24 -11.31
C GLY A 138 -6.68 8.32 -11.63
N HIS A 139 -6.29 7.76 -12.79
CA HIS A 139 -4.88 7.68 -13.21
C HIS A 139 -4.25 9.03 -13.57
N ASN A 140 -5.03 10.10 -13.69
CA ASN A 140 -4.49 11.45 -13.89
C ASN A 140 -3.92 12.07 -12.61
N SER A 141 -4.31 11.56 -11.45
CA SER A 141 -3.86 12.01 -10.15
C SER A 141 -2.58 11.28 -9.71
N ASN A 142 -1.66 11.97 -9.02
CA ASN A 142 -0.53 11.31 -8.36
C ASN A 142 -0.92 10.61 -7.03
N MET A 143 -2.20 10.53 -6.76
CA MET A 143 -2.73 9.65 -5.72
C MET A 143 -2.69 8.18 -6.14
N THR A 144 -2.79 7.88 -7.44
CA THR A 144 -2.72 6.51 -7.98
C THR A 144 -1.31 6.14 -8.46
N TYR A 145 -0.73 6.95 -9.33
CA TYR A 145 0.65 6.76 -9.81
C TYR A 145 1.51 7.96 -9.43
N ALA A 146 2.66 7.69 -8.81
CA ALA A 146 3.62 8.75 -8.54
C ALA A 146 4.07 9.42 -9.84
N ALA A 147 4.30 10.73 -9.76
CA ALA A 147 4.77 11.52 -10.89
C ALA A 147 6.09 12.22 -10.54
N LYS A 148 6.92 12.44 -11.55
CA LYS A 148 8.16 13.20 -11.36
C LYS A 148 7.88 14.69 -11.33
N THR A 149 8.48 15.37 -10.34
CA THR A 149 8.55 16.84 -10.35
C THR A 149 9.54 17.31 -11.42
N PRO A 150 9.58 18.62 -11.75
CA PRO A 150 10.59 19.18 -12.64
C PRO A 150 12.03 18.86 -12.19
N GLU A 151 12.27 18.75 -10.90
CA GLU A 151 13.56 18.39 -10.30
C GLU A 151 13.84 16.88 -10.29
N GLY A 152 12.92 16.07 -10.86
CA GLY A 152 13.11 14.63 -11.02
C GLY A 152 12.75 13.79 -9.79
N VAL A 153 12.08 14.37 -8.80
CA VAL A 153 11.64 13.65 -7.58
C VAL A 153 10.32 12.95 -7.85
N ASN A 154 10.24 11.65 -7.56
CA ASN A 154 8.98 10.92 -7.58
C ASN A 154 8.10 11.34 -6.39
N VAL A 155 6.92 11.84 -6.67
CA VAL A 155 5.95 12.29 -5.67
C VAL A 155 4.59 11.69 -5.94
N GLY A 156 4.01 11.09 -4.93
CA GLY A 156 2.67 10.52 -4.97
C GLY A 156 2.31 9.84 -3.67
N TRP A 157 1.03 9.47 -3.57
CA TRP A 157 0.53 8.76 -2.41
C TRP A 157 1.22 7.41 -2.20
N THR A 158 1.41 6.65 -3.28
CA THR A 158 2.04 5.32 -3.23
C THR A 158 3.49 5.40 -2.74
N GLU A 159 4.26 6.40 -3.22
CA GLU A 159 5.61 6.69 -2.73
C GLU A 159 5.61 7.06 -1.24
N PHE A 160 4.68 7.91 -0.82
CA PHE A 160 4.58 8.32 0.58
C PHE A 160 4.31 7.11 1.49
N ILE A 161 3.29 6.32 1.16
CA ILE A 161 2.90 5.17 2.00
C ILE A 161 4.02 4.12 2.03
N TRP A 162 4.71 3.87 0.92
CA TRP A 162 5.85 2.97 0.91
C TRP A 162 6.99 3.46 1.83
N GLN A 163 7.36 4.73 1.73
CA GLN A 163 8.42 5.31 2.56
C GLN A 163 8.03 5.32 4.05
N LEU A 164 6.78 5.59 4.36
CA LEU A 164 6.26 5.49 5.73
C LEU A 164 6.28 4.05 6.24
N HIS A 165 5.89 3.08 5.40
CA HIS A 165 5.95 1.67 5.73
C HIS A 165 7.36 1.22 6.10
N ILE A 166 8.37 1.53 5.28
CA ILE A 166 9.76 1.13 5.58
C ILE A 166 10.33 1.84 6.81
N TRP A 167 9.93 3.09 7.06
CA TRP A 167 10.31 3.81 8.28
C TRP A 167 9.76 3.11 9.53
N LEU A 168 8.46 2.85 9.57
CA LEU A 168 7.81 2.22 10.70
C LEU A 168 8.24 0.75 10.88
N SER A 169 8.44 0.02 9.79
CA SER A 169 8.95 -1.35 9.81
C SER A 169 10.33 -1.44 10.45
N LYS A 170 11.25 -0.54 10.10
CA LYS A 170 12.59 -0.49 10.70
C LYS A 170 12.57 -0.11 12.18
N LYS A 171 11.60 0.68 12.60
CA LYS A 171 11.40 1.03 14.03
C LYS A 171 10.74 -0.11 14.82
N GLY A 172 10.15 -1.08 14.16
CA GLY A 172 9.33 -2.11 14.80
C GLY A 172 7.96 -1.60 15.27
N ASP A 173 7.47 -0.51 14.70
CA ASP A 173 6.23 0.15 15.12
C ASP A 173 4.98 -0.34 14.37
N LEU A 174 5.11 -1.22 13.37
CA LEU A 174 3.96 -1.80 12.69
C LEU A 174 3.35 -2.95 13.50
N PRO A 175 2.01 -3.14 13.47
CA PRO A 175 1.36 -4.27 14.13
C PRO A 175 1.88 -5.64 13.66
N TYR A 176 2.20 -5.75 12.37
CA TYR A 176 2.78 -6.96 11.78
C TYR A 176 4.07 -6.60 11.04
N THR A 177 5.21 -7.00 11.57
CA THR A 177 6.53 -6.75 10.99
C THR A 177 7.15 -8.01 10.39
N ASP A 178 6.68 -9.18 10.80
CA ASP A 178 7.20 -10.47 10.33
C ASP A 178 6.28 -11.07 9.28
N ARG A 179 6.74 -11.09 8.04
CA ARG A 179 6.03 -11.72 6.94
C ARG A 179 5.92 -13.24 7.09
N ASN A 180 6.79 -13.86 7.89
CA ASN A 180 6.75 -15.28 8.17
C ASN A 180 5.60 -15.67 9.10
N LEU A 181 4.97 -14.70 9.73
CA LEU A 181 3.89 -14.94 10.68
C LEU A 181 2.80 -15.86 10.14
N LEU A 182 2.43 -15.66 8.87
CA LEU A 182 1.40 -16.47 8.20
C LEU A 182 1.97 -17.62 7.38
N GLY A 183 3.28 -17.67 7.19
CA GLY A 183 3.93 -18.70 6.39
C GLY A 183 3.60 -18.67 4.90
N PHE A 184 3.11 -17.55 4.39
CA PHE A 184 2.61 -17.41 3.03
C PHE A 184 3.66 -17.77 1.97
N HIS A 185 4.91 -17.43 2.19
CA HIS A 185 6.04 -17.67 1.28
C HIS A 185 6.70 -19.04 1.48
N LYS A 186 6.31 -19.79 2.50
CA LYS A 186 6.93 -21.08 2.80
C LYS A 186 6.61 -22.13 1.74
N PRO A 187 7.57 -23.00 1.38
CA PRO A 187 7.37 -24.04 0.36
C PRO A 187 6.18 -24.97 0.63
N GLU A 188 5.94 -25.32 1.90
CA GLU A 188 4.82 -26.19 2.31
C GLU A 188 3.45 -25.58 2.01
N ASN A 189 3.37 -24.27 1.81
CA ASN A 189 2.14 -23.58 1.46
C ASN A 189 1.97 -23.35 -0.05
N ALA A 190 2.87 -23.88 -0.88
CA ALA A 190 2.85 -23.71 -2.33
C ALA A 190 1.50 -24.08 -2.96
N GLN A 191 0.88 -25.14 -2.47
CA GLN A 191 -0.42 -25.62 -2.94
C GLN A 191 -1.58 -24.64 -2.74
N TYR A 192 -1.42 -23.65 -1.86
CA TYR A 192 -2.44 -22.64 -1.58
C TYR A 192 -2.22 -21.35 -2.37
N ARG A 193 -1.20 -21.30 -3.19
CA ARG A 193 -0.84 -20.15 -4.01
C ARG A 193 -1.19 -20.41 -5.47
N ASP A 194 -1.48 -19.33 -6.20
CA ASP A 194 -1.82 -19.38 -7.61
C ASP A 194 -0.63 -19.08 -8.53
N CYS A 195 0.48 -18.63 -7.96
CA CYS A 195 1.73 -18.39 -8.68
C CYS A 195 2.91 -19.10 -8.01
N ASP A 196 3.95 -19.33 -8.77
CA ASP A 196 5.20 -19.80 -8.21
C ASP A 196 5.94 -18.66 -7.54
N ILE A 197 5.90 -18.66 -6.21
CA ILE A 197 6.53 -17.63 -5.40
C ILE A 197 8.06 -17.60 -5.61
N MET A 198 8.67 -18.73 -5.92
CA MET A 198 10.12 -18.80 -6.11
C MET A 198 10.60 -18.06 -7.38
N GLN A 199 9.70 -17.82 -8.33
CA GLN A 199 9.99 -16.98 -9.50
C GLN A 199 9.92 -15.50 -9.18
N ILE A 200 9.13 -15.11 -8.16
CA ILE A 200 8.85 -13.71 -7.80
C ILE A 200 9.68 -13.29 -6.59
N PHE A 201 9.90 -14.21 -5.66
CA PHE A 201 10.55 -13.93 -4.39
C PHE A 201 11.95 -14.51 -4.30
N GLN A 202 12.81 -13.62 -3.94
CA GLN A 202 14.15 -13.91 -3.47
C GLN A 202 14.10 -14.31 -1.99
N ASP A 203 15.20 -14.87 -1.49
CA ASP A 203 15.31 -15.21 -0.08
C ASP A 203 15.21 -13.97 0.84
N ASP A 204 15.05 -14.22 2.15
CA ASP A 204 14.87 -13.15 3.12
C ASP A 204 16.05 -12.17 3.19
N ALA A 205 17.26 -12.65 2.93
CA ALA A 205 18.45 -11.79 2.93
C ALA A 205 18.40 -10.77 1.77
N VAL A 206 17.96 -11.22 0.58
CA VAL A 206 17.81 -10.34 -0.58
C VAL A 206 16.67 -9.34 -0.37
N LEU A 207 15.54 -9.78 0.20
CA LEU A 207 14.43 -8.88 0.54
C LEU A 207 14.84 -7.84 1.57
N GLN A 208 15.58 -8.24 2.61
CA GLN A 208 16.10 -7.32 3.60
C GLN A 208 17.06 -6.31 2.99
N LYS A 209 17.93 -6.74 2.07
CA LYS A 209 18.83 -5.85 1.33
C LYS A 209 18.06 -4.83 0.49
N ASN A 210 16.96 -5.22 -0.13
CA ASN A 210 16.09 -4.31 -0.86
C ASN A 210 15.46 -3.27 0.06
N ILE A 211 14.91 -3.68 1.20
CA ILE A 211 14.37 -2.76 2.22
C ILE A 211 15.46 -1.77 2.67
N ASP A 212 16.65 -2.23 2.97
CA ASP A 212 17.76 -1.39 3.40
C ASP A 212 18.17 -0.37 2.33
N SER A 213 18.13 -0.79 1.05
CA SER A 213 18.38 0.10 -0.08
C SER A 213 17.32 1.21 -0.19
N PHE A 214 16.03 0.86 -0.10
CA PHE A 214 14.93 1.82 -0.11
C PHE A 214 14.99 2.75 1.09
N TYR A 215 15.27 2.23 2.28
CA TYR A 215 15.40 2.99 3.50
C TYR A 215 16.45 4.09 3.36
N LYS A 216 17.64 3.76 2.86
CA LYS A 216 18.74 4.72 2.65
C LYS A 216 18.41 5.81 1.65
N LYS A 217 17.56 5.53 0.66
CA LYS A 217 17.19 6.48 -0.41
C LYS A 217 15.94 7.30 -0.08
N SER A 218 15.20 6.94 0.97
CA SER A 218 13.92 7.54 1.30
C SER A 218 14.07 8.97 1.81
N ARG A 219 13.37 9.90 1.17
CA ARG A 219 13.30 11.30 1.61
C ARG A 219 12.66 11.43 2.99
N LEU A 220 11.59 10.66 3.23
CA LEU A 220 10.88 10.62 4.51
C LEU A 220 11.81 10.13 5.63
N VAL A 221 12.55 9.06 5.39
CA VAL A 221 13.53 8.54 6.35
C VAL A 221 14.59 9.58 6.67
N LYS A 222 15.18 10.18 5.64
CA LYS A 222 16.14 11.27 5.83
C LYS A 222 15.55 12.40 6.66
N TYR A 223 14.35 12.84 6.29
CA TYR A 223 13.67 13.93 6.97
C TYR A 223 13.48 13.65 8.47
N PHE A 224 12.90 12.51 8.83
CA PHE A 224 12.66 12.16 10.24
C PHE A 224 13.93 11.80 11.01
N THR A 225 14.98 11.35 10.34
CA THR A 225 16.29 11.16 10.97
C THR A 225 16.91 12.50 11.39
N GLU A 226 16.78 13.52 10.54
CA GLU A 226 17.28 14.87 10.79
C GLU A 226 16.35 15.70 11.69
N ASN A 227 15.05 15.39 11.68
CA ASN A 227 14.00 16.12 12.37
C ASN A 227 13.10 15.13 13.16
N PRO A 228 13.61 14.49 14.21
CA PRO A 228 12.82 13.53 14.97
C PRO A 228 11.59 14.20 15.58
N LEU A 229 10.43 13.54 15.45
CA LEU A 229 9.24 13.99 16.14
C LEU A 229 9.48 13.89 17.63
N LYS A 230 9.14 14.93 18.37
CA LYS A 230 9.22 14.88 19.83
C LYS A 230 8.21 13.84 20.31
N ASP A 231 8.68 12.84 21.02
CA ASP A 231 7.83 11.87 21.68
C ASP A 231 6.91 12.61 22.66
N ASN A 232 5.66 12.81 22.26
CA ASN A 232 4.62 13.18 23.21
C ASN A 232 4.26 11.93 24.01
N LYS A 233 5.21 11.41 24.79
CA LYS A 233 4.89 10.47 25.85
C LYS A 233 4.11 11.25 26.91
N LYS A 234 2.77 11.14 26.83
CA LYS A 234 1.89 11.38 27.95
C LYS A 234 1.37 10.05 28.48
#